data_c96e5d5380dd5b694642313481fdd1bb
#
_entry.id   c96e5d5380dd5b694642313481fdd1bb
#
_cell.length_a   1.000
_cell.length_b   1.000
_cell.length_c   1.000
_cell.angle_alpha   90.00
_cell.angle_beta   90.00
_cell.angle_gamma   90.00
#
_symmetry.space_group_name_H-M   'P 1'
#
loop_
_entity.id
_entity.type
_entity.pdbx_description
1 polymer ?
#
loop_
_entity_poly.entity_id
_entity_poly.type
_entity_poly.pdbx_seq_one_letter_code
_entity_poly.pdbx_strand_id
1 'polypeptide(L)'
;MRKKLIGFLLCLLCIVTVIDPLTGKLDFGPTETETDPAQEWITLPDPLQVDMVLERSICRRMSFRSYTTTPVTDQELSTVLWAAYGITTNGGRTIYSPNGTYSTTIYVIRNDATYLYVASNHSLHLWKTGNYLYLGQNTGAPIKLGLVWNQSIAPDEKAAMAEIGMIAQNVYFDANALNLATLTTGMSVNDLYQLGLPPYEKPEIIMHLGHPTTPYDFTYTPLPPSNLPSVVNSTCTLQDVVNTRQIVNEWDQTDLTLLELSQVLWCSYGYSYLYDNVNNKRHRTLPSAIGIYPFKVYAANKTGVYQYLPASHQLSLITSGDTRELIQAAVNPGNISVSSAPLIVVPFWDKNVGSQTYLPWWWYESGAIVHNVLLQTAALNLTGNALSVITDQNALRTALGISGQTNLVCLHIAMVGHVNQSSQNNPPAAPSLSGPSQGTSGILYNYTVSATDVDGDDVFYLIDWGDQTTTGWAGPFPSGTSMTFNHSWALKGTYAIKARAKDSPGLESSWSTPILMTIIGPGLDIGITGGLGITVLVENTGTINATNITWKLVFQGGFVIPSQFTGTISEIRTGEQYTINRFMLGLGKTSITVSLTADDGITAEKTANVFLLLIFGIVMK
;
A
#
# COMPACT_ATOMS: atom_id res chain seq x y z
N MET A 1 6.62 -39.99 -44.89
CA MET A 1 5.46 -39.10 -44.63
C MET A 1 4.10 -39.80 -44.50
N ARG A 2 4.03 -41.13 -44.36
CA ARG A 2 2.74 -41.88 -44.21
C ARG A 2 2.45 -42.45 -42.81
N LYS A 3 3.30 -42.19 -41.82
CA LYS A 3 3.11 -42.67 -40.41
C LYS A 3 2.72 -41.61 -39.39
N LYS A 4 2.62 -40.31 -39.79
CA LYS A 4 2.18 -39.21 -38.91
C LYS A 4 0.70 -38.79 -39.12
N LEU A 5 0.02 -39.35 -40.13
CA LEU A 5 -1.38 -39.02 -40.40
C LEU A 5 -2.38 -39.96 -39.74
N ILE A 6 -1.92 -41.11 -39.21
CA ILE A 6 -2.81 -42.10 -38.54
C ILE A 6 -2.93 -41.81 -37.03
N GLY A 7 -1.99 -41.10 -36.43
CA GLY A 7 -2.08 -40.70 -35.02
C GLY A 7 -3.06 -39.55 -34.74
N PHE A 8 -3.42 -38.77 -35.74
CA PHE A 8 -4.35 -37.64 -35.59
C PHE A 8 -5.83 -38.02 -35.80
N LEU A 9 -6.09 -39.20 -36.39
CA LEU A 9 -7.45 -39.68 -36.61
C LEU A 9 -7.96 -40.61 -35.51
N LEU A 10 -7.13 -41.09 -34.58
CA LEU A 10 -7.53 -41.97 -33.48
C LEU A 10 -7.83 -41.22 -32.18
N CYS A 11 -7.55 -39.94 -32.07
CA CYS A 11 -7.92 -39.10 -30.91
C CYS A 11 -9.30 -38.44 -31.04
N LEU A 12 -9.99 -38.63 -32.15
CA LEU A 12 -11.32 -38.02 -32.40
C LEU A 12 -12.51 -38.99 -32.22
N LEU A 13 -12.29 -40.16 -31.66
CA LEU A 13 -13.34 -41.20 -31.56
C LEU A 13 -13.61 -41.74 -30.16
N CYS A 14 -13.43 -40.92 -29.12
CA CYS A 14 -13.87 -41.27 -27.75
C CYS A 14 -14.63 -40.13 -27.08
N ILE A 15 -15.50 -39.42 -27.81
CA ILE A 15 -16.58 -38.66 -27.20
C ILE A 15 -17.84 -39.50 -27.37
N VAL A 16 -18.23 -40.21 -26.32
CA VAL A 16 -19.56 -40.86 -26.24
C VAL A 16 -20.57 -39.73 -26.02
N THR A 17 -21.15 -39.24 -27.09
CA THR A 17 -22.29 -38.33 -27.01
C THR A 17 -23.56 -39.16 -26.83
N VAL A 18 -24.18 -39.06 -25.67
CA VAL A 18 -25.57 -39.55 -25.48
C VAL A 18 -26.50 -38.45 -25.98
N ILE A 19 -27.20 -38.73 -27.08
CA ILE A 19 -28.24 -37.82 -27.59
C ILE A 19 -29.57 -38.27 -26.96
N ASP A 20 -30.26 -37.37 -26.26
CA ASP A 20 -31.61 -37.60 -25.78
C ASP A 20 -32.58 -37.68 -26.99
N PRO A 21 -33.25 -38.81 -27.20
CA PRO A 21 -34.10 -39.02 -28.39
C PRO A 21 -35.39 -38.19 -28.40
N LEU A 22 -35.70 -37.45 -27.33
CA LEU A 22 -36.94 -36.66 -27.22
C LEU A 22 -36.78 -35.17 -27.48
N THR A 23 -35.59 -34.60 -27.28
CA THR A 23 -35.41 -33.16 -27.40
C THR A 23 -34.38 -32.72 -28.44
N GLY A 24 -33.57 -33.62 -28.97
CA GLY A 24 -32.53 -33.30 -29.96
C GLY A 24 -31.42 -32.40 -29.44
N LYS A 25 -31.30 -32.19 -28.14
CA LYS A 25 -30.25 -31.42 -27.52
C LYS A 25 -29.11 -32.33 -27.05
N LEU A 26 -27.89 -31.88 -27.27
CA LEU A 26 -26.67 -32.47 -26.69
C LEU A 26 -26.65 -32.18 -25.18
N ASP A 27 -26.77 -33.23 -24.38
CA ASP A 27 -26.54 -33.15 -22.93
C ASP A 27 -25.03 -33.28 -22.68
N PHE A 28 -24.41 -32.16 -22.40
CA PHE A 28 -23.09 -32.15 -21.76
C PHE A 28 -23.37 -32.43 -20.28
N GLY A 29 -23.02 -33.64 -19.82
CA GLY A 29 -23.09 -34.00 -18.40
C GLY A 29 -22.60 -32.85 -17.51
N PRO A 30 -22.83 -32.90 -16.17
CA PRO A 30 -22.53 -31.76 -15.30
C PRO A 30 -21.10 -31.28 -15.56
N THR A 31 -20.99 -30.09 -16.15
CA THR A 31 -19.72 -29.38 -16.25
C THR A 31 -19.16 -29.34 -14.84
N GLU A 32 -18.05 -30.07 -14.61
CA GLU A 32 -17.15 -29.68 -13.52
C GLU A 32 -17.03 -28.17 -13.65
N THR A 33 -17.42 -27.46 -12.62
CA THR A 33 -17.18 -26.00 -12.54
C THR A 33 -15.71 -25.82 -12.73
N GLU A 34 -15.29 -25.42 -13.94
CA GLU A 34 -13.94 -24.92 -14.18
C GLU A 34 -13.75 -23.82 -13.13
N THR A 35 -12.97 -24.14 -12.09
CA THR A 35 -12.44 -23.12 -11.21
C THR A 35 -11.56 -22.26 -12.11
N ASP A 36 -11.89 -21.00 -12.26
CA ASP A 36 -11.06 -20.04 -12.97
C ASP A 36 -9.60 -20.25 -12.54
N PRO A 37 -8.65 -20.39 -13.48
CA PRO A 37 -7.27 -20.63 -13.13
C PRO A 37 -6.80 -19.48 -12.23
N ALA A 38 -6.17 -19.82 -11.08
CA ALA A 38 -5.66 -18.85 -10.13
C ALA A 38 -4.82 -17.80 -10.87
N GLN A 39 -5.19 -16.54 -10.74
CA GLN A 39 -4.50 -15.42 -11.42
C GLN A 39 -3.08 -15.27 -10.87
N GLU A 40 -2.10 -15.09 -11.73
CA GLU A 40 -0.69 -14.89 -11.32
C GLU A 40 -0.52 -13.64 -10.44
N TRP A 41 -1.26 -12.57 -10.74
CA TRP A 41 -1.31 -11.33 -9.97
C TRP A 41 -2.76 -10.89 -9.75
N ILE A 42 -3.08 -10.54 -8.51
CA ILE A 42 -4.35 -9.93 -8.12
C ILE A 42 -4.05 -8.54 -7.56
N THR A 43 -4.43 -7.50 -8.27
CA THR A 43 -4.41 -6.13 -7.72
C THR A 43 -5.54 -6.02 -6.70
N LEU A 44 -5.20 -5.69 -5.47
CA LEU A 44 -6.19 -5.45 -4.42
C LEU A 44 -6.83 -4.07 -4.62
N PRO A 45 -8.11 -3.91 -4.28
CA PRO A 45 -8.73 -2.59 -4.28
C PRO A 45 -8.11 -1.69 -3.19
N ASP A 46 -8.28 -0.38 -3.30
CA ASP A 46 -7.85 0.55 -2.26
C ASP A 46 -8.50 0.19 -0.91
N PRO A 47 -7.76 0.30 0.21
CA PRO A 47 -8.32 0.02 1.54
C PRO A 47 -9.53 0.89 1.86
N LEU A 48 -10.55 0.32 2.52
CA LEU A 48 -11.70 1.08 3.00
C LEU A 48 -11.28 2.06 4.09
N GLN A 49 -11.85 3.26 4.04
CA GLN A 49 -11.85 4.14 5.21
C GLN A 49 -12.86 3.57 6.22
N VAL A 50 -12.38 3.05 7.34
CA VAL A 50 -13.22 2.45 8.39
C VAL A 50 -13.54 3.52 9.43
N ASP A 51 -14.83 3.82 9.61
CA ASP A 51 -15.32 4.78 10.61
C ASP A 51 -15.35 4.15 12.02
N MET A 52 -14.16 3.83 12.53
CA MET A 52 -13.97 3.34 13.90
C MET A 52 -12.73 3.95 14.52
N VAL A 53 -12.87 4.58 15.67
CA VAL A 53 -11.74 5.12 16.43
C VAL A 53 -10.91 4.00 17.07
N LEU A 54 -9.62 4.27 17.29
CA LEU A 54 -8.64 3.29 17.79
C LEU A 54 -9.11 2.64 19.09
N GLU A 55 -9.54 3.42 20.09
CA GLU A 55 -9.89 2.92 21.42
C GLU A 55 -11.07 1.96 21.37
N ARG A 56 -12.05 2.23 20.48
CA ARG A 56 -13.18 1.33 20.29
C ARG A 56 -12.75 0.03 19.63
N SER A 57 -11.85 0.07 18.65
CA SER A 57 -11.31 -1.13 18.02
C SER A 57 -10.50 -1.97 19.03
N ILE A 58 -9.65 -1.34 19.82
CA ILE A 58 -8.93 -2.01 20.93
C ILE A 58 -9.90 -2.73 21.86
N CYS A 59 -10.99 -2.06 22.27
CA CYS A 59 -11.98 -2.61 23.19
C CYS A 59 -12.79 -3.78 22.62
N ARG A 60 -13.02 -3.79 21.30
CA ARG A 60 -13.74 -4.86 20.60
C ARG A 60 -12.87 -6.07 20.26
N ARG A 61 -11.55 -5.96 20.45
CA ARG A 61 -10.61 -7.02 20.14
C ARG A 61 -10.93 -8.30 20.92
N MET A 62 -11.24 -9.36 20.20
CA MET A 62 -11.43 -10.71 20.75
C MET A 62 -10.92 -11.76 19.75
N SER A 63 -10.71 -13.00 20.23
CA SER A 63 -10.25 -14.13 19.40
C SER A 63 -11.42 -15.06 19.14
N PHE A 64 -11.77 -15.22 17.87
CA PHE A 64 -12.82 -16.12 17.41
C PHE A 64 -12.23 -17.47 16.98
N ARG A 65 -12.99 -18.55 17.17
CA ARG A 65 -12.58 -19.92 16.83
C ARG A 65 -13.56 -20.63 15.90
N SER A 66 -14.58 -19.92 15.44
CA SER A 66 -15.58 -20.44 14.51
C SER A 66 -16.00 -19.34 13.53
N TYR A 67 -16.19 -19.72 12.28
CA TYR A 67 -16.44 -18.83 11.16
C TYR A 67 -17.62 -19.33 10.36
N THR A 68 -18.35 -18.40 9.72
CA THR A 68 -19.39 -18.75 8.75
C THR A 68 -18.74 -19.14 7.41
N THR A 69 -19.54 -19.68 6.52
CA THR A 69 -19.11 -19.95 5.14
C THR A 69 -19.15 -18.72 4.23
N THR A 70 -19.57 -17.56 4.76
CA THR A 70 -19.58 -16.30 4.01
C THR A 70 -18.15 -15.95 3.58
N PRO A 71 -17.90 -15.73 2.28
CA PRO A 71 -16.58 -15.34 1.81
C PRO A 71 -16.16 -13.99 2.37
N VAL A 72 -14.87 -13.84 2.67
CA VAL A 72 -14.26 -12.53 2.86
C VAL A 72 -14.04 -11.92 1.48
N THR A 73 -14.53 -10.72 1.27
CA THR A 73 -14.40 -10.01 0.00
C THR A 73 -12.95 -9.52 -0.20
N ASP A 74 -12.55 -9.28 -1.46
CA ASP A 74 -11.24 -8.72 -1.75
C ASP A 74 -11.08 -7.31 -1.16
N GLN A 75 -12.16 -6.58 -0.99
CA GLN A 75 -12.18 -5.26 -0.35
C GLN A 75 -11.87 -5.34 1.17
N GLU A 76 -12.48 -6.29 1.87
CA GLU A 76 -12.21 -6.55 3.29
C GLU A 76 -10.79 -7.07 3.48
N LEU A 77 -10.36 -8.02 2.63
CA LEU A 77 -9.00 -8.57 2.67
C LEU A 77 -7.95 -7.48 2.40
N SER A 78 -8.19 -6.62 1.40
CA SER A 78 -7.34 -5.48 1.07
C SER A 78 -7.12 -4.58 2.29
N THR A 79 -8.20 -4.17 2.96
CA THR A 79 -8.15 -3.29 4.13
C THR A 79 -7.32 -3.92 5.26
N VAL A 80 -7.57 -5.20 5.57
CA VAL A 80 -6.83 -5.93 6.61
C VAL A 80 -5.36 -6.10 6.25
N LEU A 81 -5.01 -6.41 5.00
CA LEU A 81 -3.62 -6.59 4.57
C LEU A 81 -2.86 -5.27 4.54
N TRP A 82 -3.51 -4.18 4.09
CA TRP A 82 -2.90 -2.86 4.15
C TRP A 82 -2.57 -2.47 5.59
N ALA A 83 -3.52 -2.57 6.50
CA ALA A 83 -3.29 -2.27 7.92
C ALA A 83 -2.19 -3.16 8.51
N ALA A 84 -2.17 -4.45 8.16
CA ALA A 84 -1.19 -5.41 8.64
C ALA A 84 0.25 -5.02 8.27
N TYR A 85 0.51 -4.69 7.00
CA TYR A 85 1.89 -4.52 6.50
C TYR A 85 2.01 -3.61 5.28
N GLY A 86 1.05 -2.72 5.05
CA GLY A 86 0.97 -1.84 3.89
C GLY A 86 1.95 -0.67 3.92
N ILE A 87 1.83 0.17 2.90
CA ILE A 87 2.52 1.46 2.80
C ILE A 87 1.53 2.56 3.14
N THR A 88 1.93 3.48 4.00
CA THR A 88 1.14 4.64 4.41
C THR A 88 1.19 5.74 3.33
N THR A 89 0.31 6.71 3.40
CA THR A 89 0.25 7.82 2.43
C THR A 89 1.52 8.67 2.39
N ASN A 90 2.32 8.69 3.46
CA ASN A 90 3.60 9.37 3.54
C ASN A 90 4.80 8.45 3.21
N GLY A 91 4.56 7.27 2.63
CA GLY A 91 5.59 6.33 2.18
C GLY A 91 6.19 5.45 3.28
N GLY A 92 5.77 5.60 4.54
CA GLY A 92 6.16 4.72 5.64
C GLY A 92 5.42 3.39 5.63
N ARG A 93 5.68 2.55 6.62
CA ARG A 93 4.95 1.29 6.85
C ARG A 93 3.85 1.48 7.89
N THR A 94 2.77 0.71 7.77
CA THR A 94 1.66 0.70 8.74
C THR A 94 2.07 0.24 10.14
N ILE A 95 3.17 -0.48 10.24
CA ILE A 95 3.77 -0.89 11.52
C ILE A 95 5.15 -0.26 11.73
N TYR A 96 5.62 -0.29 12.97
CA TYR A 96 7.00 0.01 13.32
C TYR A 96 7.83 -1.28 13.23
N SER A 97 9.03 -1.22 12.65
CA SER A 97 9.99 -2.32 12.75
C SER A 97 11.13 -1.91 13.68
N PRO A 98 11.43 -2.68 14.75
CA PRO A 98 12.43 -2.30 15.75
C PRO A 98 13.83 -1.99 15.20
N ASN A 99 14.17 -2.60 14.06
CA ASN A 99 15.45 -2.40 13.37
C ASN A 99 15.30 -1.78 11.98
N GLY A 100 14.10 -1.34 11.60
CA GLY A 100 13.79 -0.82 10.27
C GLY A 100 13.92 -1.85 9.13
N THR A 101 13.99 -3.13 9.45
CA THR A 101 14.30 -4.19 8.47
C THR A 101 13.08 -4.78 7.78
N TYR A 102 11.91 -4.74 8.42
CA TYR A 102 10.66 -5.27 7.87
C TYR A 102 10.80 -6.70 7.33
N SER A 103 11.12 -7.64 8.23
CA SER A 103 11.52 -9.01 7.90
C SER A 103 10.37 -10.01 7.79
N THR A 104 9.11 -9.57 7.87
CA THR A 104 7.95 -10.45 7.80
C THR A 104 7.45 -10.63 6.37
N THR A 105 7.27 -11.87 5.96
CA THR A 105 6.56 -12.27 4.74
C THR A 105 5.14 -12.71 5.11
N ILE A 106 4.12 -12.24 4.38
CA ILE A 106 2.73 -12.61 4.59
C ILE A 106 2.23 -13.49 3.44
N TYR A 107 1.91 -14.76 3.76
CA TYR A 107 1.25 -15.69 2.86
C TYR A 107 -0.25 -15.66 3.08
N VAL A 108 -1.01 -15.38 2.04
CA VAL A 108 -2.48 -15.35 2.06
C VAL A 108 -3.00 -16.65 1.49
N ILE A 109 -3.57 -17.50 2.35
CA ILE A 109 -4.06 -18.84 2.01
C ILE A 109 -5.57 -18.74 1.79
N ARG A 110 -6.00 -19.04 0.58
CA ARG A 110 -7.41 -19.09 0.14
C ARG A 110 -7.77 -20.54 -0.25
N ASN A 111 -9.02 -20.77 -0.63
CA ASN A 111 -9.51 -22.09 -1.04
C ASN A 111 -9.00 -22.55 -2.41
N ASP A 112 -8.56 -21.63 -3.25
CA ASP A 112 -8.08 -21.85 -4.62
C ASP A 112 -6.54 -21.91 -4.70
N ALA A 113 -5.87 -21.08 -3.91
CA ALA A 113 -4.41 -20.94 -3.94
C ALA A 113 -3.87 -20.26 -2.68
N THR A 114 -2.55 -20.27 -2.56
CA THR A 114 -1.79 -19.43 -1.64
C THR A 114 -1.10 -18.33 -2.41
N TYR A 115 -1.15 -17.13 -1.90
CA TYR A 115 -0.57 -15.93 -2.50
C TYR A 115 0.42 -15.28 -1.54
N LEU A 116 1.40 -14.56 -2.11
CA LEU A 116 2.29 -13.67 -1.38
C LEU A 116 1.73 -12.26 -1.41
N TYR A 117 1.57 -11.60 -0.26
CA TYR A 117 1.20 -10.20 -0.22
C TYR A 117 2.40 -9.30 -0.53
N VAL A 118 2.29 -8.46 -1.56
CA VAL A 118 3.30 -7.50 -2.01
C VAL A 118 2.85 -6.09 -1.66
N ALA A 119 3.38 -5.56 -0.57
CA ALA A 119 2.95 -4.28 -0.01
C ALA A 119 3.29 -3.07 -0.91
N SER A 120 4.38 -3.14 -1.70
CA SER A 120 4.85 -2.02 -2.53
C SER A 120 3.86 -1.60 -3.62
N ASN A 121 3.03 -2.52 -4.10
CA ASN A 121 2.00 -2.29 -5.11
C ASN A 121 0.61 -2.78 -4.67
N HIS A 122 0.47 -3.10 -3.39
CA HIS A 122 -0.78 -3.55 -2.77
C HIS A 122 -1.48 -4.66 -3.56
N SER A 123 -0.77 -5.76 -3.80
CA SER A 123 -1.22 -6.88 -4.62
C SER A 123 -0.92 -8.24 -4.01
N LEU A 124 -1.55 -9.27 -4.55
CA LEU A 124 -1.26 -10.67 -4.26
C LEU A 124 -0.55 -11.29 -5.46
N HIS A 125 0.57 -11.92 -5.22
CA HIS A 125 1.32 -12.70 -6.21
C HIS A 125 1.11 -14.19 -5.95
N LEU A 126 0.72 -14.95 -6.96
CA LEU A 126 0.47 -16.39 -6.83
C LEU A 126 1.75 -17.11 -6.38
N TRP A 127 1.67 -17.78 -5.23
CA TRP A 127 2.75 -18.60 -4.70
C TRP A 127 2.56 -20.07 -5.06
N LYS A 128 1.36 -20.61 -4.80
CA LYS A 128 1.08 -22.05 -4.99
C LYS A 128 -0.41 -22.28 -5.20
N THR A 129 -0.76 -22.98 -6.26
CA THR A 129 -2.16 -23.38 -6.56
C THR A 129 -2.61 -24.53 -5.67
N GLY A 130 -3.88 -24.57 -5.33
CA GLY A 130 -4.52 -25.60 -4.55
C GLY A 130 -5.02 -25.13 -3.18
N ASN A 131 -5.90 -25.91 -2.57
CA ASN A 131 -6.49 -25.59 -1.28
C ASN A 131 -5.59 -26.02 -0.12
N TYR A 132 -5.02 -25.05 0.58
CA TYR A 132 -4.15 -25.24 1.76
C TYR A 132 -4.78 -24.76 3.06
N LEU A 133 -6.10 -24.50 3.10
CA LEU A 133 -6.79 -24.05 4.31
C LEU A 133 -6.79 -25.08 5.46
N TYR A 134 -6.39 -26.31 5.20
CA TYR A 134 -6.22 -27.34 6.23
C TYR A 134 -4.94 -27.12 7.08
N LEU A 135 -3.96 -26.35 6.59
CA LEU A 135 -2.69 -26.12 7.32
C LEU A 135 -2.95 -25.39 8.64
N GLY A 136 -2.23 -25.81 9.68
CA GLY A 136 -2.41 -25.29 11.02
C GLY A 136 -3.74 -25.71 11.67
N GLN A 137 -4.19 -24.95 12.66
CA GLN A 137 -5.44 -25.26 13.37
C GLN A 137 -6.65 -25.19 12.42
N ASN A 138 -7.46 -26.24 12.38
CA ASN A 138 -8.71 -26.25 11.61
C ASN A 138 -9.81 -25.52 12.36
N THR A 139 -10.17 -24.32 11.92
CA THR A 139 -11.23 -23.48 12.50
C THR A 139 -12.39 -23.23 11.52
N GLY A 140 -12.25 -23.66 10.27
CA GLY A 140 -13.20 -23.34 9.20
C GLY A 140 -13.08 -21.91 8.67
N ALA A 141 -12.01 -21.19 8.98
CA ALA A 141 -11.78 -19.85 8.43
C ALA A 141 -11.58 -19.89 6.92
N PRO A 142 -12.26 -19.03 6.14
CA PRO A 142 -12.14 -18.99 4.67
C PRO A 142 -10.80 -18.42 4.19
N ILE A 143 -10.09 -17.70 5.03
CA ILE A 143 -8.74 -17.16 4.76
C ILE A 143 -7.84 -17.42 5.95
N LYS A 144 -6.57 -17.75 5.67
CA LYS A 144 -5.50 -17.76 6.67
C LYS A 144 -4.34 -16.90 6.21
N LEU A 145 -3.73 -16.18 7.14
CA LEU A 145 -2.53 -15.40 6.93
C LEU A 145 -1.37 -16.12 7.63
N GLY A 146 -0.42 -16.63 6.85
CA GLY A 146 0.84 -17.16 7.36
C GLY A 146 1.83 -16.02 7.55
N LEU A 147 2.20 -15.71 8.79
CA LEU A 147 3.22 -14.71 9.12
C LEU A 147 4.55 -15.44 9.29
N VAL A 148 5.46 -15.16 8.40
CA VAL A 148 6.71 -15.92 8.22
C VAL A 148 7.89 -14.97 8.38
N TRP A 149 8.85 -15.35 9.23
CA TRP A 149 10.10 -14.61 9.42
C TRP A 149 11.09 -14.92 8.31
N ASN A 150 11.51 -13.88 7.59
CA ASN A 150 12.55 -13.97 6.57
C ASN A 150 13.92 -13.66 7.19
N GLN A 151 14.68 -14.70 7.49
CA GLN A 151 16.00 -14.65 8.14
C GLN A 151 17.07 -14.00 7.26
N SER A 152 16.86 -13.96 5.94
CA SER A 152 17.80 -13.33 5.01
C SER A 152 17.76 -11.80 5.08
N ILE A 153 16.62 -11.24 5.54
CA ILE A 153 16.43 -9.79 5.73
C ILE A 153 16.94 -9.37 7.11
N ALA A 154 16.57 -10.10 8.16
CA ALA A 154 17.00 -9.83 9.52
C ALA A 154 17.25 -11.14 10.28
N PRO A 155 18.46 -11.36 10.83
CA PRO A 155 18.79 -12.60 11.55
C PRO A 155 18.27 -12.63 13.00
N ASP A 156 17.68 -11.53 13.51
CA ASP A 156 17.20 -11.42 14.89
C ASP A 156 15.73 -11.83 15.02
N GLU A 157 15.50 -13.04 15.54
CA GLU A 157 14.15 -13.58 15.81
C GLU A 157 13.33 -12.70 16.76
N LYS A 158 13.97 -12.01 17.72
CA LYS A 158 13.27 -11.13 18.67
C LYS A 158 12.60 -9.97 17.95
N ALA A 159 13.36 -9.31 17.05
CA ALA A 159 12.85 -8.22 16.26
C ALA A 159 11.73 -8.68 15.33
N ALA A 160 11.89 -9.84 14.68
CA ALA A 160 10.87 -10.43 13.81
C ALA A 160 9.59 -10.78 14.58
N MET A 161 9.70 -11.40 15.74
CA MET A 161 8.53 -11.73 16.57
C MET A 161 7.82 -10.50 17.10
N ALA A 162 8.55 -9.45 17.48
CA ALA A 162 7.95 -8.18 17.86
C ALA A 162 7.20 -7.52 16.68
N GLU A 163 7.79 -7.51 15.48
CA GLU A 163 7.17 -7.05 14.25
C GLU A 163 5.87 -7.83 13.95
N ILE A 164 5.92 -9.16 14.03
CA ILE A 164 4.75 -10.03 13.86
C ILE A 164 3.66 -9.71 14.89
N GLY A 165 4.04 -9.37 16.13
CA GLY A 165 3.11 -8.91 17.17
C GLY A 165 2.38 -7.63 16.80
N MET A 166 3.08 -6.68 16.19
CA MET A 166 2.51 -5.41 15.70
C MET A 166 1.57 -5.65 14.51
N ILE A 167 1.99 -6.49 13.54
CA ILE A 167 1.16 -6.91 12.41
C ILE A 167 -0.16 -7.51 12.90
N ALA A 168 -0.06 -8.45 13.83
CA ALA A 168 -1.24 -9.13 14.35
C ALA A 168 -2.21 -8.19 15.08
N GLN A 169 -1.70 -7.16 15.77
CA GLN A 169 -2.56 -6.13 16.39
C GLN A 169 -3.36 -5.37 15.34
N ASN A 170 -2.72 -4.90 14.27
CA ASN A 170 -3.41 -4.22 13.19
C ASN A 170 -4.46 -5.13 12.54
N VAL A 171 -4.13 -6.41 12.28
CA VAL A 171 -5.11 -7.39 11.76
C VAL A 171 -6.31 -7.52 12.71
N TYR A 172 -6.09 -7.58 14.03
CA TYR A 172 -7.19 -7.62 14.99
C TYR A 172 -8.05 -6.36 14.93
N PHE A 173 -7.43 -5.19 14.82
CA PHE A 173 -8.15 -3.92 14.86
C PHE A 173 -8.99 -3.71 13.61
N ASP A 174 -8.42 -3.90 12.43
CA ASP A 174 -9.15 -3.73 11.17
C ASP A 174 -10.19 -4.83 10.95
N ALA A 175 -9.87 -6.09 11.26
CA ALA A 175 -10.84 -7.17 11.17
C ALA A 175 -12.09 -6.88 12.03
N ASN A 176 -11.90 -6.48 13.31
CA ASN A 176 -13.07 -6.19 14.15
C ASN A 176 -13.82 -4.91 13.74
N ALA A 177 -13.13 -3.94 13.16
CA ALA A 177 -13.75 -2.73 12.64
C ALA A 177 -14.62 -3.01 11.42
N LEU A 178 -14.24 -4.00 10.61
CA LEU A 178 -15.02 -4.56 9.49
C LEU A 178 -16.06 -5.61 9.94
N ASN A 179 -16.20 -5.87 11.24
CA ASN A 179 -16.99 -6.97 11.81
C ASN A 179 -16.55 -8.37 11.34
N LEU A 180 -15.30 -8.52 10.93
CA LEU A 180 -14.67 -9.80 10.69
C LEU A 180 -14.13 -10.40 11.98
N ALA A 181 -14.03 -11.71 12.01
CA ALA A 181 -13.45 -12.49 13.10
C ALA A 181 -12.01 -12.84 12.80
N THR A 182 -11.15 -12.80 13.81
CA THR A 182 -9.75 -13.25 13.67
C THR A 182 -9.27 -14.01 14.89
N LEU A 183 -8.26 -14.86 14.69
CA LEU A 183 -7.56 -15.64 15.71
C LEU A 183 -6.08 -15.72 15.36
N THR A 184 -5.23 -15.45 16.32
CA THR A 184 -3.78 -15.72 16.22
C THR A 184 -3.45 -17.07 16.85
N THR A 185 -2.70 -17.91 16.16
CA THR A 185 -2.25 -19.21 16.66
C THR A 185 -0.85 -19.57 16.18
N GLY A 186 -0.05 -20.20 17.06
CA GLY A 186 1.19 -20.88 16.69
C GLY A 186 1.05 -22.41 16.68
N MET A 187 -0.17 -22.92 16.86
CA MET A 187 -0.41 -24.35 16.80
C MET A 187 -0.24 -24.84 15.36
N SER A 188 0.59 -25.89 15.21
CA SER A 188 0.88 -26.51 13.91
C SER A 188 1.39 -25.51 12.86
N VAL A 189 2.06 -24.44 13.28
CA VAL A 189 2.60 -23.40 12.36
C VAL A 189 3.59 -23.99 11.36
N ASN A 190 4.32 -25.03 11.75
CA ASN A 190 5.27 -25.75 10.88
C ASN A 190 4.59 -26.43 9.67
N ASP A 191 3.26 -26.61 9.70
CA ASP A 191 2.53 -27.12 8.54
C ASP A 191 2.70 -26.20 7.31
N LEU A 192 2.98 -24.89 7.54
CA LEU A 192 3.25 -23.95 6.46
C LEU A 192 4.45 -24.32 5.57
N TYR A 193 5.39 -25.15 6.06
CA TYR A 193 6.47 -25.67 5.21
C TYR A 193 5.95 -26.50 4.03
N GLN A 194 4.72 -27.03 4.09
CA GLN A 194 4.08 -27.73 2.96
C GLN A 194 3.79 -26.79 1.78
N LEU A 195 3.80 -25.48 2.00
CA LEU A 195 3.71 -24.46 0.92
C LEU A 195 4.99 -24.39 0.08
N GLY A 196 6.10 -25.02 0.53
CA GLY A 196 7.39 -24.95 -0.14
C GLY A 196 8.12 -23.64 0.16
N LEU A 197 8.11 -23.20 1.41
CA LEU A 197 8.78 -21.97 1.83
C LEU A 197 10.31 -22.06 1.55
N PRO A 198 10.96 -20.94 1.21
CA PRO A 198 12.41 -20.88 1.09
C PRO A 198 13.12 -21.31 2.38
N PRO A 199 14.34 -21.87 2.31
CA PRO A 199 15.06 -22.36 3.50
C PRO A 199 15.39 -21.28 4.55
N TYR A 200 15.39 -20.01 4.13
CA TYR A 200 15.61 -18.85 5.00
C TYR A 200 14.31 -18.27 5.57
N GLU A 201 13.18 -18.90 5.32
CA GLU A 201 11.88 -18.48 5.86
C GLU A 201 11.40 -19.45 6.92
N LYS A 202 11.09 -18.90 8.11
CA LYS A 202 10.60 -19.64 9.27
C LYS A 202 9.16 -19.24 9.58
N PRO A 203 8.21 -20.18 9.53
CA PRO A 203 6.83 -19.91 9.95
C PRO A 203 6.76 -19.63 11.46
N GLU A 204 6.06 -18.55 11.83
CA GLU A 204 5.94 -18.16 13.24
C GLU A 204 4.48 -18.13 13.73
N ILE A 205 3.56 -17.61 12.90
CA ILE A 205 2.17 -17.37 13.28
C ILE A 205 1.25 -17.70 12.12
N ILE A 206 0.07 -18.24 12.45
CA ILE A 206 -1.07 -18.29 11.53
C ILE A 206 -2.18 -17.43 12.12
N MET A 207 -2.69 -16.47 11.36
CA MET A 207 -3.91 -15.75 11.67
C MET A 207 -5.05 -16.25 10.81
N HIS A 208 -6.21 -16.43 11.43
CA HIS A 208 -7.44 -16.85 10.77
C HIS A 208 -8.31 -15.63 10.52
N LEU A 209 -8.97 -15.54 9.37
CA LEU A 209 -9.82 -14.41 9.00
C LEU A 209 -11.11 -14.91 8.35
N GLY A 210 -12.25 -14.35 8.76
CA GLY A 210 -13.56 -14.71 8.23
C GLY A 210 -14.69 -14.01 8.96
N HIS A 211 -15.93 -14.24 8.56
CA HIS A 211 -17.09 -13.72 9.27
C HIS A 211 -17.40 -14.57 10.51
N PRO A 212 -17.68 -13.96 11.68
CA PRO A 212 -17.94 -14.69 12.91
C PRO A 212 -19.30 -15.41 12.87
N THR A 213 -19.35 -16.61 13.45
CA THR A 213 -20.65 -17.31 13.66
C THR A 213 -21.51 -16.65 14.72
N THR A 214 -20.89 -15.89 15.62
CA THR A 214 -21.57 -15.14 16.67
C THR A 214 -21.23 -13.66 16.49
N PRO A 215 -22.22 -12.77 16.39
CA PRO A 215 -21.96 -11.34 16.20
C PRO A 215 -21.24 -10.73 17.39
N TYR A 216 -20.59 -9.59 17.15
CA TYR A 216 -20.07 -8.76 18.21
C TYR A 216 -21.21 -8.18 19.06
N ASP A 217 -21.22 -8.50 20.35
CA ASP A 217 -22.19 -8.00 21.32
C ASP A 217 -21.48 -7.47 22.57
N PHE A 218 -21.46 -6.15 22.71
CA PHE A 218 -20.74 -5.46 23.77
C PHE A 218 -21.63 -4.43 24.48
N THR A 219 -21.51 -4.39 25.80
CA THR A 219 -22.09 -3.34 26.63
C THR A 219 -21.00 -2.42 27.16
N TYR A 220 -21.21 -1.10 27.07
CA TYR A 220 -20.33 -0.13 27.72
C TYR A 220 -20.38 -0.33 29.25
N THR A 221 -19.22 -0.58 29.81
CA THR A 221 -19.06 -0.74 31.25
C THR A 221 -17.76 -0.03 31.65
N PRO A 222 -17.84 1.14 32.30
CA PRO A 222 -16.65 1.92 32.62
C PRO A 222 -15.66 1.13 33.46
N LEU A 223 -14.40 1.50 33.40
CA LEU A 223 -13.38 0.98 34.29
C LEU A 223 -13.65 1.46 35.71
N PRO A 224 -13.18 0.74 36.75
CA PRO A 224 -13.36 1.16 38.14
C PRO A 224 -12.82 2.58 38.36
N PRO A 225 -13.42 3.37 39.26
CA PRO A 225 -12.85 4.64 39.71
C PRO A 225 -11.43 4.46 40.22
N SER A 226 -10.51 5.33 39.79
CA SER A 226 -9.08 5.19 40.09
C SER A 226 -8.38 6.55 40.20
N ASN A 227 -7.07 6.53 40.44
CA ASN A 227 -6.23 7.74 40.39
C ASN A 227 -5.85 8.15 38.94
N LEU A 228 -6.30 7.41 37.94
CA LEU A 228 -6.22 7.76 36.54
C LEU A 228 -7.60 8.14 35.98
N PRO A 229 -7.70 9.13 35.08
CA PRO A 229 -8.94 9.43 34.38
C PRO A 229 -9.49 8.24 33.61
N SER A 230 -10.80 8.21 33.42
CA SER A 230 -11.43 7.23 32.52
C SER A 230 -10.95 7.42 31.09
N VAL A 231 -10.81 6.31 30.38
CA VAL A 231 -10.46 6.29 28.95
C VAL A 231 -11.58 6.94 28.14
N VAL A 232 -11.21 7.81 27.22
CA VAL A 232 -12.12 8.47 26.27
C VAL A 232 -11.72 8.11 24.84
N ASN A 233 -12.69 8.14 23.93
CA ASN A 233 -12.40 7.94 22.52
C ASN A 233 -11.72 9.19 21.96
N SER A 234 -10.69 9.01 21.15
CA SER A 234 -10.14 10.04 20.26
C SER A 234 -11.13 10.38 19.14
N THR A 235 -10.80 11.36 18.34
CA THR A 235 -11.56 11.70 17.12
C THR A 235 -10.94 11.07 15.86
N CYS A 236 -9.77 10.45 15.98
CA CYS A 236 -9.04 9.88 14.84
C CYS A 236 -9.56 8.48 14.53
N THR A 237 -9.79 8.21 13.26
CA THR A 237 -10.09 6.86 12.80
C THR A 237 -8.85 5.97 12.89
N LEU A 238 -9.04 4.66 12.81
CA LEU A 238 -7.95 3.70 12.84
C LEU A 238 -6.94 3.93 11.70
N GLN A 239 -7.43 4.21 10.47
CA GLN A 239 -6.58 4.52 9.32
C GLN A 239 -5.81 5.83 9.49
N ASP A 240 -6.45 6.87 10.06
CA ASP A 240 -5.77 8.13 10.35
C ASP A 240 -4.60 7.90 11.31
N VAL A 241 -4.83 7.17 12.40
CA VAL A 241 -3.80 6.85 13.40
C VAL A 241 -2.61 6.11 12.77
N VAL A 242 -2.89 5.12 11.92
CA VAL A 242 -1.84 4.34 11.23
C VAL A 242 -1.06 5.22 10.25
N ASN A 243 -1.74 6.12 9.51
CA ASN A 243 -1.11 7.01 8.54
C ASN A 243 -0.34 8.17 9.18
N THR A 244 -0.80 8.68 10.33
CA THR A 244 -0.23 9.89 10.96
C THR A 244 0.79 9.58 12.06
N ARG A 245 0.99 8.30 12.40
CA ARG A 245 1.97 7.90 13.41
C ARG A 245 3.36 8.41 13.07
N GLN A 246 3.95 9.17 13.98
CA GLN A 246 5.30 9.71 13.86
C GLN A 246 6.26 9.01 14.82
N ILE A 247 7.46 8.72 14.33
CA ILE A 247 8.57 8.19 15.11
C ILE A 247 9.62 9.30 15.21
N VAL A 248 9.95 9.69 16.44
CA VAL A 248 10.90 10.75 16.72
C VAL A 248 12.04 10.26 17.62
N ASN A 249 13.18 10.94 17.60
CA ASN A 249 14.34 10.62 18.43
C ASN A 249 14.49 11.54 19.66
N GLU A 250 13.76 12.64 19.67
CA GLU A 250 13.77 13.65 20.73
C GLU A 250 12.34 14.18 20.96
N TRP A 251 12.09 14.66 22.17
CA TRP A 251 10.78 15.16 22.59
C TRP A 251 10.89 16.54 23.22
N ASP A 252 9.79 17.30 23.15
CA ASP A 252 9.59 18.46 24.02
C ASP A 252 9.52 17.99 25.49
N GLN A 253 10.05 18.79 26.40
CA GLN A 253 10.05 18.50 27.83
C GLN A 253 8.70 18.76 28.53
N THR A 254 7.67 19.12 27.77
CA THR A 254 6.32 19.30 28.28
C THR A 254 5.76 17.97 28.79
N ASP A 255 5.31 17.96 30.04
CA ASP A 255 4.72 16.75 30.64
C ASP A 255 3.43 16.33 29.89
N LEU A 256 3.20 15.04 29.87
CA LEU A 256 1.87 14.53 29.50
C LEU A 256 0.83 14.97 30.54
N THR A 257 -0.34 15.32 30.04
CA THR A 257 -1.53 15.47 30.90
C THR A 257 -1.88 14.14 31.55
N LEU A 258 -2.59 14.18 32.67
CA LEU A 258 -3.01 12.95 33.34
C LEU A 258 -3.93 12.06 32.46
N LEU A 259 -4.69 12.69 31.55
CA LEU A 259 -5.53 11.96 30.58
C LEU A 259 -4.68 11.25 29.53
N GLU A 260 -3.71 11.91 28.93
CA GLU A 260 -2.77 11.30 27.96
C GLU A 260 -2.03 10.13 28.60
N LEU A 261 -1.47 10.35 29.81
CA LEU A 261 -0.83 9.28 30.58
C LEU A 261 -1.76 8.08 30.81
N SER A 262 -3.01 8.35 31.21
CA SER A 262 -4.03 7.33 31.42
C SER A 262 -4.27 6.50 30.17
N GLN A 263 -4.50 7.16 29.03
CA GLN A 263 -4.80 6.49 27.76
C GLN A 263 -3.62 5.68 27.24
N VAL A 264 -2.40 6.21 27.30
CA VAL A 264 -1.17 5.52 26.90
C VAL A 264 -0.96 4.24 27.74
N LEU A 265 -1.15 4.31 29.05
CA LEU A 265 -0.99 3.14 29.92
C LEU A 265 -2.11 2.13 29.75
N TRP A 266 -3.34 2.62 29.57
CA TRP A 266 -4.48 1.76 29.32
C TRP A 266 -4.30 0.96 28.02
N CYS A 267 -3.97 1.60 26.91
CA CYS A 267 -3.82 0.91 25.63
C CYS A 267 -2.67 -0.12 25.66
N SER A 268 -1.61 0.15 26.44
CA SER A 268 -0.44 -0.72 26.54
C SER A 268 -0.79 -2.11 27.05
N TYR A 269 -1.55 -2.22 28.17
CA TYR A 269 -1.84 -3.50 28.82
C TYR A 269 -3.13 -3.50 29.66
N GLY A 270 -4.08 -2.61 29.36
CA GLY A 270 -5.31 -2.43 30.14
C GLY A 270 -6.39 -3.47 29.90
N TYR A 271 -7.56 -3.21 30.45
CA TYR A 271 -8.81 -3.92 30.17
C TYR A 271 -9.73 -3.05 29.33
N SER A 272 -10.48 -3.67 28.42
CA SER A 272 -11.55 -3.04 27.66
C SER A 272 -12.58 -2.38 28.59
N TYR A 273 -13.05 -1.18 28.23
CA TYR A 273 -14.24 -0.58 28.83
C TYR A 273 -15.55 -1.13 28.23
N LEU A 274 -15.45 -2.02 27.24
CA LEU A 274 -16.57 -2.80 26.74
C LEU A 274 -16.59 -4.18 27.39
N TYR A 275 -17.75 -4.59 27.86
CA TYR A 275 -18.00 -5.93 28.36
C TYR A 275 -18.56 -6.80 27.26
N ASP A 276 -17.93 -7.92 27.01
CA ASP A 276 -18.35 -8.91 26.02
C ASP A 276 -19.51 -9.73 26.60
N ASN A 277 -20.72 -9.50 26.09
CA ASN A 277 -21.93 -10.18 26.53
C ASN A 277 -21.98 -11.65 26.10
N VAL A 278 -21.29 -12.00 25.01
CA VAL A 278 -21.24 -13.37 24.50
C VAL A 278 -20.39 -14.27 25.40
N ASN A 279 -19.20 -13.79 25.79
CA ASN A 279 -18.25 -14.55 26.59
C ASN A 279 -18.28 -14.20 28.10
N ASN A 280 -19.16 -13.29 28.50
CA ASN A 280 -19.32 -12.82 29.88
C ASN A 280 -18.01 -12.37 30.53
N LYS A 281 -17.23 -11.52 29.86
CA LYS A 281 -15.93 -11.04 30.34
C LYS A 281 -15.50 -9.70 29.73
N ARG A 282 -14.51 -9.08 30.35
CA ARG A 282 -13.73 -8.01 29.74
C ARG A 282 -12.50 -8.60 29.06
N HIS A 283 -12.21 -8.15 27.86
CA HIS A 283 -10.96 -8.48 27.18
C HIS A 283 -9.84 -7.54 27.61
N ARG A 284 -8.61 -7.96 27.38
CA ARG A 284 -7.43 -7.10 27.44
C ARG A 284 -7.27 -6.33 26.13
N THR A 285 -6.49 -5.24 26.17
CA THR A 285 -6.17 -4.41 25.00
C THR A 285 -5.37 -5.15 23.94
N LEU A 286 -4.78 -6.28 24.27
CA LEU A 286 -4.02 -7.16 23.35
C LEU A 286 -4.26 -8.64 23.68
N PRO A 287 -3.98 -9.57 22.73
CA PRO A 287 -4.01 -11.00 23.00
C PRO A 287 -2.75 -11.44 23.77
N SER A 288 -2.85 -12.50 24.53
CA SER A 288 -1.70 -13.16 25.16
C SER A 288 -1.74 -14.65 24.89
N ALA A 289 -0.58 -15.28 24.73
CA ALA A 289 -0.46 -16.71 24.52
C ALA A 289 -1.18 -17.47 25.63
N ILE A 290 -2.12 -18.36 25.23
CA ILE A 290 -3.01 -19.13 26.11
C ILE A 290 -3.68 -18.31 27.23
N GLY A 291 -3.76 -16.97 27.08
CA GLY A 291 -4.42 -16.07 28.03
C GLY A 291 -3.66 -15.84 29.34
N ILE A 292 -2.34 -16.01 29.34
CA ILE A 292 -1.50 -15.93 30.57
C ILE A 292 -1.31 -14.49 31.03
N TYR A 293 -1.05 -13.54 30.11
CA TYR A 293 -0.78 -12.13 30.40
C TYR A 293 0.38 -11.90 31.39
N PRO A 294 1.61 -12.30 31.05
CA PRO A 294 2.73 -12.31 31.99
C PRO A 294 3.45 -10.97 32.17
N PHE A 295 2.94 -9.88 31.58
CA PHE A 295 3.64 -8.59 31.64
C PHE A 295 3.17 -7.73 32.82
N LYS A 296 4.15 -7.03 33.43
CA LYS A 296 3.96 -5.91 34.34
C LYS A 296 4.44 -4.64 33.65
N VAL A 297 3.63 -3.61 33.61
CA VAL A 297 3.97 -2.36 32.94
C VAL A 297 4.36 -1.31 33.97
N TYR A 298 5.53 -0.73 33.79
CA TYR A 298 6.04 0.40 34.56
C TYR A 298 6.06 1.66 33.70
N ALA A 299 5.89 2.80 34.35
CA ALA A 299 5.92 4.12 33.76
C ALA A 299 6.93 4.98 34.50
N ALA A 300 7.89 5.55 33.81
CA ALA A 300 8.85 6.49 34.38
C ALA A 300 8.66 7.88 33.78
N ASN A 301 8.58 8.91 34.63
CA ASN A 301 8.54 10.30 34.26
C ASN A 301 9.40 11.14 35.23
N LYS A 302 9.40 12.45 35.09
CA LYS A 302 10.22 13.34 35.96
C LYS A 302 9.84 13.28 37.45
N THR A 303 8.64 12.79 37.81
CA THR A 303 8.18 12.75 39.20
C THR A 303 8.49 11.42 39.88
N GLY A 304 8.69 10.35 39.13
CA GLY A 304 9.01 9.03 39.66
C GLY A 304 8.74 7.88 38.72
N VAL A 305 8.85 6.69 39.28
CA VAL A 305 8.51 5.42 38.63
C VAL A 305 7.25 4.87 39.25
N TYR A 306 6.34 4.47 38.41
CA TYR A 306 5.04 3.93 38.80
C TYR A 306 4.83 2.55 38.16
N GLN A 307 4.13 1.67 38.87
CA GLN A 307 3.58 0.46 38.25
C GLN A 307 2.13 0.72 37.85
N TYR A 308 1.79 0.40 36.61
CA TYR A 308 0.41 0.39 36.15
C TYR A 308 -0.29 -0.90 36.60
N LEU A 309 -1.45 -0.77 37.23
CA LEU A 309 -2.29 -1.85 37.74
C LEU A 309 -3.53 -1.98 36.84
N PRO A 310 -3.54 -2.89 35.84
CA PRO A 310 -4.60 -2.94 34.83
C PRO A 310 -5.99 -3.22 35.38
N ALA A 311 -6.09 -4.07 36.42
CA ALA A 311 -7.40 -4.50 36.99
C ALA A 311 -8.18 -3.36 37.63
N SER A 312 -7.48 -2.40 38.24
CA SER A 312 -8.05 -1.22 38.86
C SER A 312 -7.83 0.06 38.07
N HIS A 313 -7.14 -0.01 36.92
CA HIS A 313 -6.73 1.14 36.11
C HIS A 313 -6.03 2.22 36.96
N GLN A 314 -5.03 1.84 37.74
CA GLN A 314 -4.35 2.69 38.74
C GLN A 314 -2.86 2.75 38.52
N LEU A 315 -2.24 3.84 38.97
CA LEU A 315 -0.80 3.96 39.20
C LEU A 315 -0.44 3.75 40.65
N SER A 316 0.54 2.88 40.90
CA SER A 316 1.18 2.67 42.19
C SER A 316 2.60 3.22 42.15
N LEU A 317 2.94 4.19 42.97
CA LEU A 317 4.30 4.75 43.06
C LEU A 317 5.26 3.67 43.60
N ILE A 318 6.38 3.47 42.87
CA ILE A 318 7.47 2.56 43.24
C ILE A 318 8.62 3.36 43.86
N THR A 319 9.08 4.43 43.18
CA THR A 319 10.10 5.32 43.68
C THR A 319 9.84 6.74 43.19
N SER A 320 10.19 7.74 44.03
CA SER A 320 10.10 9.15 43.66
C SER A 320 11.40 9.66 43.04
N GLY A 321 11.29 10.71 42.25
CA GLY A 321 12.41 11.36 41.58
C GLY A 321 12.65 10.87 40.15
N ASP A 322 13.31 11.69 39.37
CA ASP A 322 13.57 11.42 37.95
C ASP A 322 14.70 10.39 37.78
N THR A 323 14.38 9.27 37.16
CA THR A 323 15.34 8.18 36.91
C THR A 323 15.57 7.95 35.41
N ARG A 324 15.04 8.81 34.51
CA ARG A 324 15.09 8.61 33.06
C ARG A 324 16.51 8.54 32.52
N GLU A 325 17.47 9.31 33.08
CA GLU A 325 18.90 9.22 32.75
C GLU A 325 19.48 7.84 33.10
N LEU A 326 19.08 7.25 34.22
CA LEU A 326 19.52 5.91 34.63
C LEU A 326 18.92 4.84 33.72
N ILE A 327 17.68 5.05 33.24
CA ILE A 327 17.05 4.17 32.24
C ILE A 327 17.81 4.25 30.92
N GLN A 328 18.14 5.46 30.45
CA GLN A 328 18.94 5.67 29.24
C GLN A 328 20.30 4.96 29.31
N ALA A 329 20.97 5.02 30.46
CA ALA A 329 22.26 4.33 30.67
C ALA A 329 22.16 2.80 30.66
N ALA A 330 20.97 2.23 30.91
CA ALA A 330 20.72 0.79 30.93
C ALA A 330 20.32 0.21 29.55
N VAL A 331 20.16 1.06 28.54
CA VAL A 331 19.78 0.65 27.17
C VAL A 331 20.84 1.11 26.18
N ASN A 332 20.78 0.60 24.94
CA ASN A 332 21.57 1.15 23.84
C ASN A 332 20.65 1.96 22.91
N PRO A 333 20.54 3.29 23.16
CA PRO A 333 19.54 4.10 22.48
C PRO A 333 19.92 4.50 21.04
N GLY A 334 21.17 4.26 20.60
CA GLY A 334 21.66 4.78 19.33
C GLY A 334 21.60 6.33 19.33
N ASN A 335 20.82 6.89 18.42
CA ASN A 335 20.58 8.34 18.31
C ASN A 335 19.29 8.81 19.03
N ILE A 336 18.62 7.92 19.79
CA ILE A 336 17.39 8.25 20.50
C ILE A 336 17.70 8.80 21.88
N SER A 337 17.22 9.99 22.19
CA SER A 337 17.34 10.62 23.51
C SER A 337 16.26 10.10 24.46
N VAL A 338 16.47 8.92 25.05
CA VAL A 338 15.48 8.24 25.91
C VAL A 338 15.11 9.11 27.12
N SER A 339 16.10 9.76 27.75
CA SER A 339 15.88 10.60 28.93
C SER A 339 15.14 11.91 28.63
N SER A 340 15.07 12.33 27.35
CA SER A 340 14.29 13.51 26.96
C SER A 340 12.77 13.21 26.91
N ALA A 341 12.38 11.94 26.80
CA ALA A 341 10.96 11.58 26.72
C ALA A 341 10.22 11.89 28.02
N PRO A 342 9.12 12.67 28.01
CA PRO A 342 8.31 12.94 29.19
C PRO A 342 7.79 11.68 29.89
N LEU A 343 7.54 10.61 29.12
CA LEU A 343 7.09 9.33 29.63
C LEU A 343 7.88 8.18 28.97
N ILE A 344 8.40 7.26 29.78
CA ILE A 344 8.96 5.99 29.34
C ILE A 344 8.07 4.85 29.86
N VAL A 345 7.52 4.06 28.96
CA VAL A 345 6.72 2.87 29.26
C VAL A 345 7.61 1.64 29.17
N VAL A 346 7.71 0.89 30.27
CA VAL A 346 8.64 -0.24 30.42
C VAL A 346 7.86 -1.51 30.78
N PRO A 347 7.48 -2.32 29.79
CA PRO A 347 6.84 -3.62 30.01
C PRO A 347 7.90 -4.68 30.37
N PHE A 348 7.72 -5.34 31.51
CA PHE A 348 8.54 -6.46 31.94
C PHE A 348 7.79 -7.78 31.84
N TRP A 349 8.35 -8.73 31.16
CA TRP A 349 7.93 -10.12 31.20
C TRP A 349 8.32 -10.76 32.55
N ASP A 350 7.32 -11.32 33.25
CA ASP A 350 7.52 -12.06 34.51
C ASP A 350 7.72 -13.55 34.23
N LYS A 351 8.96 -14.02 34.39
CA LYS A 351 9.34 -15.42 34.15
C LYS A 351 8.66 -16.42 35.07
N ASN A 352 8.12 -15.95 36.22
CA ASN A 352 7.38 -16.80 37.15
C ASN A 352 5.94 -17.04 36.67
N VAL A 353 5.42 -16.20 35.78
CA VAL A 353 4.08 -16.29 35.20
C VAL A 353 4.13 -16.89 33.81
N GLY A 354 5.00 -16.38 32.94
CA GLY A 354 5.18 -16.85 31.58
C GLY A 354 6.42 -17.73 31.43
N SER A 355 6.24 -19.02 31.07
CA SER A 355 7.36 -19.96 30.88
C SER A 355 8.34 -19.51 29.80
N GLN A 356 9.65 -19.74 30.00
CA GLN A 356 10.69 -19.52 29.00
C GLN A 356 10.50 -20.36 27.72
N THR A 357 9.81 -21.51 27.83
CA THR A 357 9.47 -22.35 26.67
C THR A 357 8.68 -21.58 25.60
N TYR A 358 7.97 -20.53 26.00
CA TYR A 358 7.16 -19.68 25.13
C TYR A 358 7.81 -18.33 24.86
N LEU A 359 9.13 -18.20 24.98
CA LEU A 359 9.85 -16.93 24.86
C LEU A 359 9.55 -16.17 23.54
N PRO A 360 9.47 -16.79 22.34
CA PRO A 360 9.08 -16.08 21.11
C PRO A 360 7.71 -15.39 21.23
N TRP A 361 6.74 -15.99 21.94
CA TRP A 361 5.43 -15.39 22.19
C TRP A 361 5.49 -14.16 23.10
N TRP A 362 6.47 -14.12 24.01
CA TRP A 362 6.64 -12.93 24.86
C TRP A 362 7.28 -11.78 24.09
N TRP A 363 8.14 -12.06 23.10
CA TRP A 363 8.60 -11.02 22.17
C TRP A 363 7.45 -10.49 21.32
N TYR A 364 6.61 -11.38 20.78
CA TYR A 364 5.38 -11.02 20.08
C TYR A 364 4.48 -10.12 20.96
N GLU A 365 4.17 -10.53 22.20
CA GLU A 365 3.32 -9.77 23.10
C GLU A 365 3.95 -8.43 23.49
N SER A 366 5.25 -8.38 23.71
CA SER A 366 5.98 -7.14 23.98
C SER A 366 5.94 -6.19 22.78
N GLY A 367 6.09 -6.70 21.55
CA GLY A 367 5.91 -5.92 20.31
C GLY A 367 4.50 -5.34 20.20
N ALA A 368 3.47 -6.14 20.48
CA ALA A 368 2.08 -5.69 20.51
C ALA A 368 1.83 -4.58 21.55
N ILE A 369 2.47 -4.68 22.75
CA ILE A 369 2.37 -3.63 23.79
C ILE A 369 2.91 -2.30 23.28
N VAL A 370 4.13 -2.29 22.77
CA VAL A 370 4.75 -1.03 22.30
C VAL A 370 4.04 -0.49 21.06
N HIS A 371 3.52 -1.35 20.20
CA HIS A 371 2.71 -0.93 19.05
C HIS A 371 1.43 -0.21 19.46
N ASN A 372 0.69 -0.75 20.42
CA ASN A 372 -0.48 -0.09 20.98
C ASN A 372 -0.13 1.30 21.53
N VAL A 373 1.02 1.43 22.23
CA VAL A 373 1.50 2.72 22.72
C VAL A 373 1.74 3.68 21.54
N LEU A 374 2.45 3.24 20.50
CA LEU A 374 2.76 4.07 19.34
C LEU A 374 1.50 4.47 18.53
N LEU A 375 0.49 3.61 18.45
CA LEU A 375 -0.79 3.99 17.84
C LEU A 375 -1.55 5.01 18.70
N GLN A 376 -1.58 4.81 20.02
CA GLN A 376 -2.25 5.74 20.92
C GLN A 376 -1.59 7.12 20.94
N THR A 377 -0.25 7.20 20.75
CA THR A 377 0.42 8.51 20.62
C THR A 377 -0.13 9.27 19.43
N ALA A 378 -0.29 8.64 18.27
CA ALA A 378 -0.86 9.28 17.09
C ALA A 378 -2.32 9.72 17.32
N ALA A 379 -3.13 8.87 17.98
CA ALA A 379 -4.53 9.20 18.31
C ALA A 379 -4.65 10.41 19.27
N LEU A 380 -3.63 10.68 20.06
CA LEU A 380 -3.57 11.79 21.02
C LEU A 380 -2.77 13.00 20.50
N ASN A 381 -2.34 12.99 19.24
CA ASN A 381 -1.43 14.00 18.68
C ASN A 381 -0.13 14.12 19.47
N LEU A 382 0.36 13.01 19.99
CA LEU A 382 1.66 12.81 20.59
C LEU A 382 2.58 12.07 19.63
N THR A 383 3.86 11.99 19.97
CA THR A 383 4.86 11.21 19.24
C THR A 383 5.50 10.17 20.13
N GLY A 384 6.07 9.15 19.50
CA GLY A 384 6.71 8.09 20.25
C GLY A 384 7.84 7.41 19.49
N ASN A 385 8.59 6.59 20.20
CA ASN A 385 9.56 5.64 19.64
C ASN A 385 9.62 4.40 20.53
N ALA A 386 10.28 3.35 20.05
CA ALA A 386 10.47 2.13 20.83
C ALA A 386 11.89 1.59 20.64
N LEU A 387 12.40 0.92 21.68
CA LEU A 387 13.71 0.26 21.68
C LEU A 387 13.58 -1.18 22.11
N SER A 388 14.33 -2.07 21.43
CA SER A 388 14.43 -3.51 21.75
C SER A 388 15.77 -3.90 22.40
N VAL A 389 16.74 -2.98 22.43
CA VAL A 389 18.09 -3.29 22.92
C VAL A 389 18.25 -2.82 24.36
N ILE A 390 18.09 -3.74 25.29
CA ILE A 390 18.32 -3.53 26.72
C ILE A 390 19.70 -4.12 27.05
N THR A 391 20.69 -3.27 27.28
CA THR A 391 22.10 -3.69 27.50
C THR A 391 22.35 -4.21 28.90
N ASP A 392 21.68 -3.64 29.91
CA ASP A 392 21.81 -4.05 31.29
C ASP A 392 20.46 -4.15 32.00
N GLN A 393 19.94 -5.36 32.12
CA GLN A 393 18.68 -5.66 32.80
C GLN A 393 18.72 -5.34 34.30
N ASN A 394 19.90 -5.47 34.96
CA ASN A 394 20.05 -5.16 36.39
C ASN A 394 20.05 -3.65 36.62
N ALA A 395 20.78 -2.91 35.81
CA ALA A 395 20.79 -1.45 35.85
C ALA A 395 19.37 -0.90 35.61
N LEU A 396 18.64 -1.45 34.60
CA LEU A 396 17.27 -1.04 34.32
C LEU A 396 16.32 -1.30 35.50
N ARG A 397 16.37 -2.50 36.13
CA ARG A 397 15.58 -2.77 37.33
C ARG A 397 15.95 -1.87 38.49
N THR A 398 17.23 -1.53 38.64
CA THR A 398 17.70 -0.60 39.68
C THR A 398 17.16 0.82 39.44
N ALA A 399 17.24 1.31 38.20
CA ALA A 399 16.69 2.60 37.79
C ALA A 399 15.18 2.72 38.09
N LEU A 400 14.46 1.59 38.01
CA LEU A 400 13.03 1.52 38.27
C LEU A 400 12.67 1.20 39.74
N GLY A 401 13.65 1.06 40.64
CA GLY A 401 13.42 0.75 42.05
C GLY A 401 12.92 -0.69 42.33
N ILE A 402 13.19 -1.61 41.40
CA ILE A 402 12.75 -3.02 41.47
C ILE A 402 13.91 -4.02 41.36
N SER A 403 15.09 -3.65 41.83
CA SER A 403 16.33 -4.46 41.74
C SER A 403 16.19 -5.89 42.29
N GLY A 404 15.37 -6.11 43.31
CA GLY A 404 15.09 -7.43 43.89
C GLY A 404 14.23 -8.35 43.02
N GLN A 405 13.60 -7.84 41.95
CA GLN A 405 12.69 -8.61 41.10
C GLN A 405 13.44 -9.22 39.88
N THR A 406 14.36 -10.12 40.12
CA THR A 406 15.26 -10.72 39.08
C THR A 406 14.51 -11.62 38.08
N ASN A 407 13.27 -12.00 38.39
CA ASN A 407 12.35 -12.71 37.49
C ASN A 407 11.78 -11.82 36.38
N LEU A 408 11.90 -10.49 36.52
CA LEU A 408 11.40 -9.55 35.52
C LEU A 408 12.46 -9.26 34.45
N VAL A 409 12.09 -9.43 33.18
CA VAL A 409 12.94 -9.16 32.01
C VAL A 409 12.23 -8.19 31.09
N CYS A 410 12.88 -7.06 30.80
CA CYS A 410 12.41 -6.10 29.82
C CYS A 410 12.83 -6.54 28.41
N LEU A 411 11.89 -6.56 27.47
CA LEU A 411 12.15 -6.93 26.09
C LEU A 411 12.15 -5.70 25.18
N HIS A 412 11.26 -4.73 25.44
CA HIS A 412 11.15 -3.46 24.73
C HIS A 412 10.80 -2.36 25.70
N ILE A 413 11.12 -1.12 25.35
CA ILE A 413 10.60 0.09 26.02
C ILE A 413 9.96 1.00 24.96
N ALA A 414 9.01 1.82 25.37
CA ALA A 414 8.43 2.86 24.52
C ALA A 414 8.61 4.23 25.17
N MET A 415 9.01 5.21 24.39
CA MET A 415 9.14 6.62 24.75
C MET A 415 7.96 7.38 24.17
N VAL A 416 7.39 8.30 24.94
CA VAL A 416 6.18 9.05 24.58
C VAL A 416 6.33 10.50 25.05
N GLY A 417 5.92 11.45 24.20
CA GLY A 417 5.89 12.85 24.54
C GLY A 417 5.30 13.71 23.43
N HIS A 418 5.33 15.01 23.65
CA HIS A 418 4.97 15.99 22.62
C HIS A 418 6.11 16.11 21.61
N VAL A 419 5.74 16.38 20.35
CA VAL A 419 6.75 16.64 19.32
C VAL A 419 7.55 17.89 19.69
N ASN A 420 8.87 17.78 19.60
CA ASN A 420 9.68 18.98 19.62
C ASN A 420 9.42 19.74 18.30
N GLN A 421 8.79 20.90 18.38
CA GLN A 421 8.41 21.69 17.20
C GLN A 421 9.60 22.07 16.33
N SER A 422 10.81 22.08 16.90
CA SER A 422 12.06 22.29 16.15
C SER A 422 12.54 21.03 15.39
N SER A 423 11.95 19.86 15.66
CA SER A 423 12.30 18.59 15.00
C SER A 423 11.14 18.02 14.16
N GLN A 424 10.02 18.72 14.07
CA GLN A 424 8.92 18.30 13.22
C GLN A 424 9.26 18.63 11.76
N ASN A 425 9.42 17.60 10.94
CA ASN A 425 9.54 17.78 9.50
C ASN A 425 8.23 18.31 8.92
N ASN A 426 8.29 19.38 8.17
CA ASN A 426 7.16 19.98 7.46
C ASN A 426 7.34 19.78 5.96
N PRO A 427 6.28 19.58 5.19
CA PRO A 427 6.41 19.46 3.74
C PRO A 427 6.86 20.82 3.16
N PRO A 428 7.57 20.81 2.02
CA PRO A 428 7.88 22.02 1.29
C PRO A 428 6.64 22.84 0.96
N ALA A 429 6.81 24.13 0.82
CA ALA A 429 5.77 25.00 0.27
C ALA A 429 5.41 24.56 -1.18
N ALA A 430 4.16 24.82 -1.59
CA ALA A 430 3.77 24.59 -2.99
C ALA A 430 4.73 25.32 -3.93
N PRO A 431 5.29 24.65 -4.98
CA PRO A 431 6.26 25.27 -5.85
C PRO A 431 5.73 26.51 -6.56
N SER A 432 6.60 27.51 -6.71
CA SER A 432 6.43 28.57 -7.69
C SER A 432 6.86 28.03 -9.05
N LEU A 433 6.01 28.11 -10.05
CA LEU A 433 6.28 27.68 -11.42
C LEU A 433 6.15 28.86 -12.35
N SER A 434 7.13 29.05 -13.24
CA SER A 434 7.14 30.11 -14.25
C SER A 434 7.66 29.60 -15.59
N GLY A 435 7.11 30.15 -16.67
CA GLY A 435 7.48 29.76 -18.03
C GLY A 435 6.52 30.33 -19.06
N PRO A 436 6.71 30.04 -20.36
CA PRO A 436 5.85 30.51 -21.41
C PRO A 436 4.44 29.90 -21.34
N SER A 437 3.44 30.69 -21.79
CA SER A 437 2.03 30.28 -21.88
C SER A 437 1.56 30.01 -23.30
N GLN A 438 2.42 30.26 -24.31
CA GLN A 438 2.14 29.97 -25.74
C GLN A 438 3.41 29.47 -26.44
N GLY A 439 3.22 28.61 -27.42
CA GLY A 439 4.32 28.06 -28.18
C GLY A 439 3.86 27.28 -29.40
N THR A 440 4.83 26.80 -30.17
CA THR A 440 4.63 25.98 -31.39
C THR A 440 4.99 24.54 -31.08
N SER A 441 4.33 23.59 -31.74
CA SER A 441 4.60 22.16 -31.60
C SER A 441 6.05 21.83 -31.96
N GLY A 442 6.63 20.85 -31.25
CA GLY A 442 8.00 20.36 -31.48
C GLY A 442 9.13 21.25 -30.93
N ILE A 443 8.84 22.43 -30.42
CA ILE A 443 9.85 23.34 -29.86
C ILE A 443 9.99 23.07 -28.36
N LEU A 444 11.23 23.09 -27.85
CA LEU A 444 11.56 22.98 -26.44
C LEU A 444 11.33 24.29 -25.71
N TYR A 445 10.58 24.24 -24.63
CA TYR A 445 10.30 25.40 -23.77
C TYR A 445 10.82 25.14 -22.37
N ASN A 446 11.39 26.17 -21.76
CA ASN A 446 11.97 26.11 -20.41
C ASN A 446 10.97 26.59 -19.36
N TYR A 447 10.86 25.85 -18.27
CA TYR A 447 10.06 26.19 -17.09
C TYR A 447 10.97 26.21 -15.87
N THR A 448 10.85 27.26 -15.07
CA THR A 448 11.60 27.41 -13.83
C THR A 448 10.69 27.12 -12.66
N VAL A 449 11.15 26.25 -11.76
CA VAL A 449 10.45 25.85 -10.55
C VAL A 449 11.32 26.14 -9.32
N SER A 450 10.69 26.60 -8.23
CA SER A 450 11.36 26.76 -6.93
C SER A 450 10.36 26.51 -5.80
N ALA A 451 10.82 25.91 -4.71
CA ALA A 451 10.07 25.75 -3.46
C ALA A 451 11.00 25.94 -2.28
N THR A 452 10.48 26.47 -1.19
CA THR A 452 11.19 26.55 0.09
C THR A 452 10.65 25.49 1.02
N ASP A 453 11.54 24.83 1.72
CA ASP A 453 11.24 23.99 2.86
C ASP A 453 11.50 24.79 4.15
N VAL A 454 10.57 24.76 5.10
CA VAL A 454 10.66 25.56 6.33
C VAL A 454 11.71 25.02 7.28
N ASP A 455 12.01 23.73 7.19
CA ASP A 455 13.02 23.05 8.00
C ASP A 455 14.42 23.14 7.36
N GLY A 456 14.48 23.65 6.12
CA GLY A 456 15.71 23.82 5.36
C GLY A 456 16.15 22.57 4.62
N ASP A 457 15.30 21.57 4.53
CA ASP A 457 15.59 20.31 3.84
C ASP A 457 15.74 20.51 2.33
N ASP A 458 16.61 19.70 1.73
CA ASP A 458 16.73 19.62 0.27
C ASP A 458 15.41 19.14 -0.35
N VAL A 459 15.08 19.68 -1.53
CA VAL A 459 13.81 19.42 -2.21
C VAL A 459 14.01 18.69 -3.54
N PHE A 460 13.02 17.87 -3.88
CA PHE A 460 12.87 17.23 -5.18
C PHE A 460 11.67 17.83 -5.89
N TYR A 461 11.71 17.95 -7.21
CA TYR A 461 10.60 18.45 -8.02
C TYR A 461 10.03 17.37 -8.93
N LEU A 462 8.72 17.35 -9.05
CA LEU A 462 7.94 16.61 -10.04
C LEU A 462 7.12 17.61 -10.86
N ILE A 463 7.32 17.64 -12.18
CA ILE A 463 6.52 18.47 -13.08
C ILE A 463 5.62 17.55 -13.92
N ASP A 464 4.34 17.82 -13.90
CA ASP A 464 3.33 17.24 -14.78
C ASP A 464 3.13 18.21 -15.96
N TRP A 465 3.44 17.76 -17.17
CA TRP A 465 3.40 18.57 -18.38
C TRP A 465 2.00 18.71 -19.00
N GLY A 466 1.00 18.02 -18.41
CA GLY A 466 -0.39 18.07 -18.86
C GLY A 466 -0.68 17.23 -20.12
N ASP A 467 0.29 16.50 -20.65
CA ASP A 467 0.19 15.61 -21.80
C ASP A 467 0.33 14.12 -21.41
N GLN A 468 0.10 13.80 -20.14
CA GLN A 468 0.28 12.49 -19.50
C GLN A 468 1.76 12.10 -19.29
N THR A 469 2.69 13.03 -19.47
CA THR A 469 4.10 12.83 -19.14
C THR A 469 4.52 13.68 -17.95
N THR A 470 5.57 13.24 -17.25
CA THR A 470 6.16 13.93 -16.11
C THR A 470 7.68 13.89 -16.16
N THR A 471 8.35 14.75 -15.39
CA THR A 471 9.81 14.67 -15.19
C THR A 471 10.25 13.45 -14.41
N GLY A 472 9.33 12.77 -13.66
CA GLY A 472 9.73 12.00 -12.49
C GLY A 472 10.27 12.93 -11.39
N TRP A 473 10.58 12.37 -10.21
CA TRP A 473 11.20 13.13 -9.12
C TRP A 473 12.66 13.45 -9.44
N ALA A 474 12.97 14.74 -9.58
CA ALA A 474 14.31 15.27 -9.86
C ALA A 474 14.86 16.00 -8.63
N GLY A 475 16.06 15.67 -8.20
CA GLY A 475 16.73 16.25 -7.03
C GLY A 475 17.72 15.26 -6.38
N PRO A 476 18.23 15.53 -5.17
CA PRO A 476 17.89 16.68 -4.31
C PRO A 476 18.50 18.01 -4.79
N PHE A 477 17.81 19.11 -4.45
CA PHE A 477 18.27 20.48 -4.66
C PHE A 477 18.13 21.28 -3.37
N PRO A 478 19.04 22.20 -3.03
CA PRO A 478 18.90 23.02 -1.82
C PRO A 478 17.59 23.79 -1.79
N SER A 479 16.95 23.85 -0.61
CA SER A 479 15.72 24.59 -0.35
C SER A 479 15.79 26.01 -0.91
N GLY A 480 14.74 26.44 -1.60
CA GLY A 480 14.63 27.77 -2.22
C GLY A 480 15.40 27.96 -3.53
N THR A 481 16.17 26.97 -3.97
CA THR A 481 16.92 27.06 -5.24
C THR A 481 15.99 26.90 -6.44
N SER A 482 16.15 27.82 -7.41
CA SER A 482 15.40 27.77 -8.68
C SER A 482 16.04 26.79 -9.66
N MET A 483 15.25 25.85 -10.17
CA MET A 483 15.69 24.85 -11.15
C MET A 483 14.92 25.01 -12.45
N THR A 484 15.57 24.72 -13.57
CA THR A 484 14.96 24.84 -14.91
C THR A 484 14.85 23.46 -15.56
N PHE A 485 13.64 23.14 -16.02
CA PHE A 485 13.30 21.94 -16.77
C PHE A 485 12.76 22.34 -18.14
N ASN A 486 12.90 21.47 -19.12
CA ASN A 486 12.40 21.74 -20.45
C ASN A 486 11.45 20.64 -20.93
N HIS A 487 10.52 21.02 -21.81
CA HIS A 487 9.57 20.11 -22.43
C HIS A 487 9.14 20.61 -23.81
N SER A 488 8.71 19.70 -24.67
CA SER A 488 8.14 20.00 -25.99
C SER A 488 6.87 19.17 -26.20
N TRP A 489 5.86 19.78 -26.80
CA TRP A 489 4.60 19.10 -27.14
C TRP A 489 4.55 18.83 -28.64
N ALA A 490 4.30 17.60 -29.04
CA ALA A 490 4.17 17.22 -30.45
C ALA A 490 2.82 17.64 -31.04
N LEU A 491 1.77 17.71 -30.25
CA LEU A 491 0.41 18.00 -30.68
C LEU A 491 -0.03 19.41 -30.29
N LYS A 492 -0.84 20.04 -31.12
CA LYS A 492 -1.54 21.27 -30.76
C LYS A 492 -2.53 21.02 -29.62
N GLY A 493 -2.70 21.96 -28.72
CA GLY A 493 -3.59 21.80 -27.57
C GLY A 493 -3.32 22.82 -26.48
N THR A 494 -4.10 22.76 -25.42
CA THR A 494 -3.84 23.50 -24.20
C THR A 494 -3.50 22.51 -23.10
N TYR A 495 -2.33 22.69 -22.50
CA TYR A 495 -1.75 21.81 -21.51
C TYR A 495 -1.65 22.54 -20.17
N ALA A 496 -2.15 21.90 -19.10
CA ALA A 496 -2.08 22.46 -17.74
C ALA A 496 -0.82 21.92 -17.04
N ILE A 497 0.22 22.75 -17.03
CA ILE A 497 1.51 22.40 -16.42
C ILE A 497 1.46 22.74 -14.94
N LYS A 498 1.80 21.79 -14.08
CA LYS A 498 1.86 21.98 -12.63
C LYS A 498 3.07 21.28 -12.04
N ALA A 499 3.56 21.79 -10.93
CA ALA A 499 4.71 21.24 -10.23
C ALA A 499 4.37 20.88 -8.80
N ARG A 500 5.07 19.90 -8.24
CA ARG A 500 5.00 19.48 -6.85
C ARG A 500 6.42 19.32 -6.30
N ALA A 501 6.62 19.65 -5.04
CA ALA A 501 7.88 19.44 -4.35
C ALA A 501 7.75 18.31 -3.32
N LYS A 502 8.88 17.69 -2.99
CA LYS A 502 9.03 16.72 -1.92
C LYS A 502 10.34 16.99 -1.20
N ASP A 503 10.37 16.96 0.14
CA ASP A 503 11.58 17.07 0.94
C ASP A 503 12.42 15.78 0.96
N SER A 504 13.60 15.83 1.53
CA SER A 504 14.48 14.67 1.70
C SER A 504 13.89 13.58 2.60
N PRO A 505 13.16 13.90 3.69
CA PRO A 505 12.41 12.91 4.46
C PRO A 505 11.21 12.28 3.75
N GLY A 506 10.69 12.90 2.67
CA GLY A 506 9.67 12.33 1.80
C GLY A 506 8.28 12.96 1.88
N LEU A 507 8.09 14.05 2.64
CA LEU A 507 6.82 14.77 2.66
C LEU A 507 6.63 15.60 1.38
N GLU A 508 5.43 15.54 0.83
CA GLU A 508 5.08 16.21 -0.42
C GLU A 508 4.25 17.47 -0.20
N SER A 509 4.57 18.51 -0.96
CA SER A 509 3.78 19.74 -1.01
C SER A 509 2.42 19.56 -1.71
N SER A 510 1.56 20.54 -1.65
CA SER A 510 0.47 20.67 -2.62
C SER A 510 1.01 21.03 -4.01
N TRP A 511 0.20 20.81 -5.05
CA TRP A 511 0.53 21.23 -6.42
C TRP A 511 0.60 22.76 -6.53
N SER A 512 1.51 23.26 -7.40
CA SER A 512 1.56 24.65 -7.80
C SER A 512 0.27 25.09 -8.50
N THR A 513 0.04 26.40 -8.58
CA THR A 513 -0.93 26.94 -9.53
C THR A 513 -0.52 26.53 -10.95
N PRO A 514 -1.41 25.95 -11.78
CA PRO A 514 -1.06 25.51 -13.11
C PRO A 514 -0.81 26.68 -14.06
N ILE A 515 0.18 26.51 -14.95
CA ILE A 515 0.36 27.35 -16.14
C ILE A 515 -0.36 26.67 -17.30
N LEU A 516 -1.25 27.41 -17.96
CA LEU A 516 -1.88 26.94 -19.19
C LEU A 516 -0.97 27.27 -20.38
N MET A 517 -0.37 26.23 -20.98
CA MET A 517 0.46 26.34 -22.20
C MET A 517 -0.39 26.01 -23.41
N THR A 518 -0.58 26.99 -24.31
CA THR A 518 -1.28 26.77 -25.57
C THR A 518 -0.27 26.52 -26.69
N ILE A 519 -0.26 25.31 -27.20
CA ILE A 519 0.56 24.90 -28.35
C ILE A 519 -0.24 25.09 -29.62
N ILE A 520 0.25 25.95 -30.50
CA ILE A 520 -0.26 26.14 -31.85
C ILE A 520 0.55 25.29 -32.83
N GLY A 521 -0.10 24.81 -33.85
CA GLY A 521 0.57 23.97 -34.87
C GLY A 521 -0.36 23.69 -36.04
N PRO A 522 0.18 23.25 -37.18
CA PRO A 522 -0.64 22.73 -38.27
C PRO A 522 -1.34 21.46 -37.78
N GLY A 523 -2.48 21.16 -38.35
CA GLY A 523 -3.20 19.92 -38.11
C GLY A 523 -3.61 19.35 -39.44
N LEU A 524 -3.08 18.18 -39.79
CA LEU A 524 -3.41 17.54 -41.05
C LEU A 524 -4.46 16.45 -40.84
N ASP A 525 -5.60 16.57 -41.50
CA ASP A 525 -6.61 15.51 -41.57
C ASP A 525 -6.66 14.93 -43.01
N ILE A 526 -6.98 13.64 -43.09
CA ILE A 526 -6.95 12.88 -44.36
C ILE A 526 -8.34 12.31 -44.65
N GLY A 527 -8.92 12.69 -45.77
CA GLY A 527 -10.08 12.04 -46.37
C GLY A 527 -9.65 11.12 -47.52
N ILE A 528 -10.17 9.89 -47.61
CA ILE A 528 -9.93 8.98 -48.72
C ILE A 528 -11.27 8.62 -49.36
N THR A 529 -11.38 8.88 -50.67
CA THR A 529 -12.58 8.55 -51.45
C THR A 529 -12.20 7.82 -52.73
N GLY A 530 -13.09 6.96 -53.18
CA GLY A 530 -12.97 6.24 -54.47
C GLY A 530 -13.66 7.03 -55.59
N GLY A 531 -13.61 6.47 -56.76
CA GLY A 531 -14.19 6.99 -58.01
C GLY A 531 -13.36 6.57 -59.19
N LEU A 532 -13.15 7.46 -60.13
CA LEU A 532 -12.16 7.26 -61.21
C LEU A 532 -10.75 7.46 -60.61
N GLY A 533 -10.11 6.36 -60.18
CA GLY A 533 -8.92 6.38 -59.33
C GLY A 533 -9.22 6.50 -57.83
N ILE A 534 -8.25 7.01 -57.08
CA ILE A 534 -8.35 7.36 -55.66
C ILE A 534 -8.13 8.83 -55.47
N THR A 535 -9.00 9.46 -54.73
CA THR A 535 -8.90 10.85 -54.30
C THR A 535 -8.58 10.90 -52.79
N VAL A 536 -7.49 11.57 -52.47
CA VAL A 536 -7.10 11.88 -51.09
C VAL A 536 -7.30 13.39 -50.88
N LEU A 537 -8.07 13.76 -49.90
CA LEU A 537 -8.27 15.11 -49.44
C LEU A 537 -7.41 15.33 -48.21
N VAL A 538 -6.55 16.33 -48.23
CA VAL A 538 -5.72 16.75 -47.10
C VAL A 538 -6.21 18.12 -46.64
N GLU A 539 -6.67 18.22 -45.39
CA GLU A 539 -7.13 19.47 -44.82
C GLU A 539 -6.20 19.92 -43.70
N ASN A 540 -5.83 21.19 -43.67
CA ASN A 540 -5.16 21.77 -42.53
C ASN A 540 -6.17 22.31 -41.52
N THR A 541 -6.49 21.49 -40.50
CA THR A 541 -7.37 21.84 -39.37
C THR A 541 -6.63 22.55 -38.24
N GLY A 542 -5.35 22.87 -38.42
CA GLY A 542 -4.48 23.53 -37.46
C GLY A 542 -4.71 25.03 -37.33
N THR A 543 -3.83 25.66 -36.55
CA THR A 543 -3.86 27.10 -36.27
C THR A 543 -2.79 27.89 -37.03
N ILE A 544 -1.85 27.19 -37.66
CA ILE A 544 -0.80 27.75 -38.54
C ILE A 544 -0.75 27.00 -39.87
N ASN A 545 -0.11 27.57 -40.87
CA ASN A 545 0.06 26.95 -42.18
C ASN A 545 0.97 25.71 -42.07
N ALA A 546 0.63 24.64 -42.75
CA ALA A 546 1.47 23.47 -42.92
C ALA A 546 2.35 23.65 -44.16
N THR A 547 3.66 23.52 -44.04
CA THR A 547 4.63 23.73 -45.13
C THR A 547 5.41 22.47 -45.45
N ASN A 548 5.86 22.36 -46.69
CA ASN A 548 6.71 21.28 -47.23
C ASN A 548 6.19 19.88 -46.86
N ILE A 549 4.92 19.65 -47.09
CA ILE A 549 4.26 18.41 -46.71
C ILE A 549 4.67 17.32 -47.71
N THR A 550 5.41 16.34 -47.26
CA THR A 550 5.66 15.11 -48.04
C THR A 550 4.52 14.13 -47.83
N TRP A 551 4.05 13.50 -48.88
CA TRP A 551 3.02 12.50 -48.80
C TRP A 551 3.40 11.21 -49.51
N LYS A 552 2.94 10.10 -48.97
CA LYS A 552 3.09 8.76 -49.51
C LYS A 552 1.75 8.01 -49.47
N LEU A 553 1.42 7.39 -50.60
CA LEU A 553 0.25 6.55 -50.79
C LEU A 553 0.73 5.12 -51.09
N VAL A 554 0.38 4.14 -50.32
CA VAL A 554 0.80 2.74 -50.46
C VAL A 554 -0.42 1.84 -50.55
N PHE A 555 -0.39 0.93 -51.55
CA PHE A 555 -1.41 -0.10 -51.72
C PHE A 555 -0.87 -1.46 -51.26
N GLN A 556 -1.62 -2.18 -50.46
CA GLN A 556 -1.27 -3.51 -49.94
C GLN A 556 -2.41 -4.50 -50.20
N GLY A 557 -2.08 -5.65 -50.81
CA GLY A 557 -3.05 -6.65 -51.24
C GLY A 557 -3.63 -6.38 -52.63
N GLY A 558 -4.28 -7.36 -53.25
CA GLY A 558 -4.79 -7.27 -54.62
C GLY A 558 -3.69 -7.14 -55.70
N PHE A 559 -4.12 -6.84 -56.91
CA PHE A 559 -3.22 -6.48 -58.02
C PHE A 559 -3.32 -4.96 -58.26
N VAL A 560 -2.23 -4.20 -58.05
CA VAL A 560 -2.24 -2.74 -58.19
C VAL A 560 -0.92 -2.26 -58.85
N ILE A 561 -1.05 -1.47 -59.91
CA ILE A 561 0.09 -0.86 -60.62
C ILE A 561 -0.21 0.63 -60.85
N PRO A 562 0.69 1.55 -60.38
CA PRO A 562 1.77 1.31 -59.45
C PRO A 562 1.27 1.05 -58.01
N SER A 563 2.07 0.33 -57.20
CA SER A 563 1.72 -0.03 -55.80
C SER A 563 1.97 1.11 -54.79
N GLN A 564 2.58 2.20 -55.22
CA GLN A 564 2.78 3.39 -54.41
C GLN A 564 2.88 4.67 -55.22
N PHE A 565 2.54 5.78 -54.57
CA PHE A 565 2.77 7.14 -55.06
C PHE A 565 3.39 7.98 -53.95
N THR A 566 4.19 8.95 -54.33
CA THR A 566 4.77 9.96 -53.45
C THR A 566 4.68 11.34 -54.08
N GLY A 567 4.78 12.38 -53.28
CA GLY A 567 4.85 13.75 -53.76
C GLY A 567 5.00 14.75 -52.62
N THR A 568 5.01 16.01 -52.95
CA THR A 568 5.13 17.13 -52.02
C THR A 568 4.03 18.15 -52.27
N ILE A 569 3.61 18.82 -51.18
CA ILE A 569 2.72 19.99 -51.21
C ILE A 569 3.50 21.11 -50.52
N SER A 570 3.68 22.23 -51.20
CA SER A 570 4.49 23.34 -50.68
C SER A 570 3.87 23.97 -49.41
N GLU A 571 2.55 24.19 -49.42
CA GLU A 571 1.82 24.79 -48.33
C GLU A 571 0.34 24.39 -48.37
N ILE A 572 -0.27 24.20 -47.22
CA ILE A 572 -1.73 24.19 -47.00
C ILE A 572 -2.00 25.18 -45.89
N ARG A 573 -2.71 26.27 -46.19
CA ARG A 573 -3.06 27.28 -45.19
C ARG A 573 -4.10 26.74 -44.19
N THR A 574 -4.16 27.36 -43.05
CA THR A 574 -5.19 27.05 -42.03
C THR A 574 -6.58 27.06 -42.63
N GLY A 575 -7.32 25.97 -42.47
CA GLY A 575 -8.67 25.78 -43.00
C GLY A 575 -8.76 25.47 -44.50
N GLU A 576 -7.64 25.43 -45.21
CA GLU A 576 -7.61 25.06 -46.63
C GLU A 576 -7.46 23.54 -46.82
N GLN A 577 -7.91 23.09 -47.99
CA GLN A 577 -7.86 21.68 -48.39
C GLN A 577 -7.02 21.53 -49.68
N TYR A 578 -6.26 20.45 -49.74
CA TYR A 578 -5.51 20.06 -50.92
C TYR A 578 -5.94 18.68 -51.40
N THR A 579 -6.21 18.52 -52.72
CA THR A 579 -6.69 17.27 -53.30
C THR A 579 -5.60 16.56 -54.08
N ILE A 580 -5.34 15.31 -53.76
CA ILE A 580 -4.44 14.42 -54.45
C ILE A 580 -5.26 13.39 -55.21
N ASN A 581 -5.27 13.49 -56.55
CA ASN A 581 -5.92 12.49 -57.40
C ASN A 581 -4.87 11.58 -58.03
N ARG A 582 -5.05 10.25 -57.91
CA ARG A 582 -4.16 9.27 -58.50
C ARG A 582 -4.94 8.19 -59.22
N PHE A 583 -4.47 7.93 -60.46
CA PHE A 583 -4.99 6.84 -61.27
C PHE A 583 -4.08 5.61 -61.12
N MET A 584 -4.66 4.46 -60.97
CA MET A 584 -3.95 3.19 -60.94
C MET A 584 -4.75 2.13 -61.69
N LEU A 585 -4.06 1.10 -62.14
CA LEU A 585 -4.72 -0.12 -62.65
C LEU A 585 -4.74 -1.16 -61.51
N GLY A 586 -5.92 -1.60 -61.11
CA GLY A 586 -6.03 -2.56 -60.03
C GLY A 586 -7.23 -3.50 -60.12
N LEU A 587 -7.12 -4.65 -59.46
CA LEU A 587 -8.19 -5.62 -59.35
C LEU A 587 -8.18 -6.27 -57.98
N GLY A 588 -9.36 -6.29 -57.35
CA GLY A 588 -9.59 -6.97 -56.06
C GLY A 588 -9.54 -6.08 -54.83
N LYS A 589 -9.58 -6.71 -53.66
CA LYS A 589 -9.52 -6.01 -52.37
C LYS A 589 -8.06 -5.59 -52.07
N THR A 590 -7.87 -4.34 -51.71
CA THR A 590 -6.58 -3.77 -51.28
C THR A 590 -6.80 -2.83 -50.11
N SER A 591 -5.79 -2.66 -49.26
CA SER A 591 -5.74 -1.58 -48.29
C SER A 591 -4.88 -0.43 -48.82
N ILE A 592 -5.31 0.80 -48.57
CA ILE A 592 -4.58 2.02 -48.92
C ILE A 592 -4.15 2.69 -47.63
N THR A 593 -2.86 2.93 -47.51
CA THR A 593 -2.32 3.77 -46.41
C THR A 593 -1.77 5.06 -47.00
N VAL A 594 -2.27 6.17 -46.46
CA VAL A 594 -1.80 7.53 -46.79
C VAL A 594 -1.03 8.05 -45.59
N SER A 595 0.24 8.38 -45.77
CA SER A 595 1.09 9.00 -44.76
C SER A 595 1.52 10.38 -45.20
N LEU A 596 1.42 11.37 -44.34
CA LEU A 596 1.84 12.76 -44.55
C LEU A 596 2.89 13.13 -43.49
N THR A 597 3.87 13.95 -43.90
CA THR A 597 4.86 14.54 -42.97
C THR A 597 5.15 15.97 -43.41
N ALA A 598 4.98 16.93 -42.50
CA ALA A 598 5.31 18.34 -42.71
C ALA A 598 6.69 18.68 -42.11
N ASP A 599 7.28 19.82 -42.48
CA ASP A 599 8.62 20.27 -42.06
C ASP A 599 8.79 20.37 -40.55
N ASP A 600 7.72 20.67 -39.84
CA ASP A 600 7.68 20.78 -38.37
C ASP A 600 7.57 19.41 -37.65
N GLY A 601 7.72 18.31 -38.42
CA GLY A 601 7.68 16.94 -37.89
C GLY A 601 6.27 16.41 -37.65
N ILE A 602 5.23 17.16 -37.98
CA ILE A 602 3.86 16.68 -37.86
C ILE A 602 3.58 15.60 -38.90
N THR A 603 3.06 14.49 -38.45
CA THR A 603 2.66 13.37 -39.27
C THR A 603 1.16 13.10 -39.15
N ALA A 604 0.54 12.70 -40.25
CA ALA A 604 -0.79 12.14 -40.27
C ALA A 604 -0.82 10.86 -41.09
N GLU A 605 -1.55 9.88 -40.65
CA GLU A 605 -1.70 8.61 -41.36
C GLU A 605 -3.16 8.15 -41.34
N LYS A 606 -3.64 7.63 -42.46
CA LYS A 606 -4.97 7.03 -42.57
C LYS A 606 -4.94 5.83 -43.49
N THR A 607 -5.55 4.75 -43.05
CA THR A 607 -5.73 3.53 -43.83
C THR A 607 -7.20 3.34 -44.17
N ALA A 608 -7.49 2.95 -45.42
CA ALA A 608 -8.83 2.58 -45.85
C ALA A 608 -8.80 1.27 -46.67
N ASN A 609 -9.82 0.46 -46.54
CA ASN A 609 -10.02 -0.70 -47.39
C ASN A 609 -10.75 -0.30 -48.67
N VAL A 610 -10.25 -0.76 -49.81
CA VAL A 610 -10.77 -0.40 -51.15
C VAL A 610 -10.94 -1.66 -52.00
N PHE A 611 -11.97 -1.68 -52.80
CA PHE A 611 -12.09 -2.64 -53.88
C PHE A 611 -11.79 -1.96 -55.18
N LEU A 612 -10.80 -2.47 -55.92
CA LEU A 612 -10.36 -1.92 -57.20
C LEU A 612 -10.98 -2.75 -58.34
N LEU A 613 -11.54 -2.06 -59.32
CA LEU A 613 -12.02 -2.62 -60.57
C LEU A 613 -11.48 -1.83 -61.74
N LEU A 614 -10.40 -2.33 -62.35
CA LEU A 614 -9.62 -1.62 -63.38
C LEU A 614 -9.11 -0.26 -62.87
N ILE A 615 -9.72 0.83 -63.33
CA ILE A 615 -9.34 2.21 -62.95
C ILE A 615 -10.30 2.82 -61.92
N PHE A 616 -11.30 2.06 -61.44
CA PHE A 616 -12.28 2.49 -60.43
C PHE A 616 -11.91 1.99 -59.04
N GLY A 617 -11.90 2.88 -58.06
CA GLY A 617 -11.76 2.56 -56.65
C GLY A 617 -13.09 2.75 -55.88
N ILE A 618 -13.47 1.76 -55.06
CA ILE A 618 -14.64 1.84 -54.17
C ILE A 618 -14.13 1.66 -52.76
N VAL A 619 -14.17 2.75 -51.98
CA VAL A 619 -13.82 2.68 -50.53
C VAL A 619 -14.90 1.92 -49.79
N MET A 620 -14.51 0.86 -49.11
CA MET A 620 -15.40 0.04 -48.30
C MET A 620 -15.56 0.68 -46.92
N LYS A 621 -16.79 0.83 -46.43
CA LYS A 621 -17.10 1.32 -45.08
C LYS A 621 -16.79 0.27 -44.04
#